data_39f378e474d8d9c95043b435651a4d1c
#
_entry.id   39f378e474d8d9c95043b435651a4d1c
#
_cell.length_a   1.000
_cell.length_b   1.000
_cell.length_c   1.000
_cell.angle_alpha   90.00
_cell.angle_beta   90.00
_cell.angle_gamma   90.00
#
_symmetry.space_group_name_H-M   'P 1'
#
loop_
_entity.id
_entity.type
_entity.pdbx_description
1 polymer ?
#
loop_
_entity_poly.entity_id
_entity_poly.type
_entity_poly.pdbx_seq_one_letter_code
_entity_poly.pdbx_strand_id
1 'polypeptide(L)'
;MLYPPSLNRLIEALRCLPGVGPKSAQRMAFHLLERDPDGAREIAASVTGAIDRLGHCVRCRMFAEGELCPTCANAGRDRSLLCVVESPADVVAIEQSGGFRGCYFVLMGHLSPLDGIGPEQIGIEAFERLLAEGEVREVILATNPTVEGEATAHFLGELVTRRGLRASRIAHGVPVGGELEYVDGGTLAHALAGRQAVT
;
A
#
# COMPACT_ATOMS: atom_id res chain seq x y z
N MET A 1 38.13 16.09 4.49
CA MET A 1 37.20 15.05 4.06
C MET A 1 38.00 13.76 3.82
N LEU A 2 37.55 12.62 4.34
CA LEU A 2 38.31 11.36 4.26
C LEU A 2 38.18 10.69 2.87
N TYR A 3 37.08 10.93 2.14
CA TYR A 3 36.77 10.31 0.86
C TYR A 3 36.72 11.33 -0.29
N PRO A 4 36.94 10.87 -1.55
CA PRO A 4 36.72 11.68 -2.73
C PRO A 4 35.27 12.19 -2.84
N PRO A 5 35.04 13.35 -3.47
CA PRO A 5 33.72 13.95 -3.55
C PRO A 5 32.64 13.03 -4.18
N SER A 6 33.02 12.24 -5.18
CA SER A 6 32.10 11.26 -5.84
C SER A 6 31.65 10.16 -4.89
N LEU A 7 32.55 9.64 -4.07
CA LEU A 7 32.21 8.61 -3.09
C LEU A 7 31.33 9.17 -1.97
N ASN A 8 31.63 10.38 -1.50
CA ASN A 8 30.75 11.03 -0.51
C ASN A 8 29.34 11.24 -1.05
N ARG A 9 29.20 11.69 -2.31
CA ARG A 9 27.87 11.85 -2.95
C ARG A 9 27.11 10.52 -3.05
N LEU A 10 27.78 9.42 -3.40
CA LEU A 10 27.14 8.11 -3.45
C LEU A 10 26.65 7.66 -2.07
N ILE A 11 27.50 7.81 -1.03
CA ILE A 11 27.12 7.48 0.35
C ILE A 11 25.91 8.31 0.80
N GLU A 12 25.90 9.62 0.54
CA GLU A 12 24.76 10.46 0.89
C GLU A 12 23.50 10.11 0.09
N ALA A 13 23.64 9.80 -1.20
CA ALA A 13 22.50 9.36 -2.04
C ALA A 13 21.86 8.08 -1.51
N LEU A 14 22.65 7.10 -1.09
CA LEU A 14 22.12 5.84 -0.54
C LEU A 14 21.38 6.03 0.80
N ARG A 15 21.63 7.13 1.51
CA ARG A 15 20.94 7.45 2.76
C ARG A 15 19.48 7.90 2.56
N CYS A 16 19.05 8.19 1.33
CA CYS A 16 17.64 8.45 1.05
C CYS A 16 16.75 7.21 1.23
N LEU A 17 17.34 6.01 1.26
CA LEU A 17 16.60 4.77 1.42
C LEU A 17 16.16 4.57 2.88
N PRO A 18 14.90 4.14 3.12
CA PRO A 18 14.42 3.87 4.48
C PRO A 18 15.29 2.84 5.20
N GLY A 19 15.64 3.12 6.46
CA GLY A 19 16.49 2.23 7.27
C GLY A 19 17.97 2.23 6.94
N VAL A 20 18.42 3.04 5.96
CA VAL A 20 19.84 3.13 5.58
C VAL A 20 20.53 4.26 6.33
N GLY A 21 21.20 3.92 7.42
CA GLY A 21 22.05 4.85 8.18
C GLY A 21 23.44 5.04 7.53
N PRO A 22 24.26 5.98 8.06
CA PRO A 22 25.58 6.33 7.49
C PRO A 22 26.52 5.12 7.31
N LYS A 23 26.58 4.21 8.29
CA LYS A 23 27.44 3.00 8.23
C LYS A 23 26.96 2.01 7.16
N SER A 24 25.65 1.83 7.02
CA SER A 24 25.07 0.96 5.99
C SER A 24 25.30 1.53 4.59
N ALA A 25 25.07 2.83 4.40
CA ALA A 25 25.32 3.52 3.14
C ALA A 25 26.77 3.42 2.71
N GLN A 26 27.73 3.64 3.64
CA GLN A 26 29.16 3.47 3.38
C GLN A 26 29.51 2.06 2.93
N ARG A 27 28.99 1.04 3.64
CA ARG A 27 29.24 -0.37 3.31
C ARG A 27 28.66 -0.75 1.96
N MET A 28 27.44 -0.27 1.65
CA MET A 28 26.81 -0.45 0.33
C MET A 28 27.63 0.21 -0.78
N ALA A 29 28.09 1.46 -0.60
CA ALA A 29 28.90 2.17 -1.58
C ALA A 29 30.21 1.42 -1.88
N PHE A 30 30.91 0.93 -0.87
CA PHE A 30 32.13 0.15 -1.06
C PHE A 30 31.87 -1.17 -1.77
N HIS A 31 30.80 -1.89 -1.39
CA HIS A 31 30.43 -3.14 -2.07
C HIS A 31 30.16 -2.90 -3.56
N LEU A 32 29.34 -1.92 -3.90
CA LEU A 32 29.00 -1.58 -5.28
C LEU A 32 30.22 -1.15 -6.12
N LEU A 33 31.19 -0.45 -5.53
CA LEU A 33 32.35 0.04 -6.27
C LEU A 33 33.47 -0.99 -6.40
N GLU A 34 33.65 -1.85 -5.38
CA GLU A 34 34.79 -2.79 -5.33
C GLU A 34 34.41 -4.21 -5.71
N ARG A 35 33.17 -4.65 -5.37
CA ARG A 35 32.76 -6.04 -5.50
C ARG A 35 31.79 -6.28 -6.65
N ASP A 36 30.92 -5.30 -6.93
CA ASP A 36 29.86 -5.45 -7.93
C ASP A 36 29.60 -4.17 -8.71
N PRO A 37 30.57 -3.69 -9.49
CA PRO A 37 30.38 -2.49 -10.34
C PRO A 37 29.29 -2.66 -11.42
N ASP A 38 29.07 -3.90 -11.90
CA ASP A 38 28.06 -4.16 -12.91
C ASP A 38 26.66 -4.13 -12.29
N GLY A 39 26.46 -4.71 -11.10
CA GLY A 39 25.23 -4.55 -10.32
C GLY A 39 24.94 -3.09 -9.98
N ALA A 40 25.98 -2.29 -9.70
CA ALA A 40 25.81 -0.84 -9.50
C ALA A 40 25.24 -0.13 -10.74
N ARG A 41 25.73 -0.47 -11.94
CA ARG A 41 25.23 0.09 -13.22
C ARG A 41 23.81 -0.36 -13.50
N GLU A 42 23.51 -1.64 -13.24
CA GLU A 42 22.15 -2.20 -13.40
C GLU A 42 21.15 -1.52 -12.48
N ILE A 43 21.48 -1.34 -11.19
CA ILE A 43 20.64 -0.60 -10.23
C ILE A 43 20.36 0.82 -10.76
N ALA A 44 21.40 1.54 -11.17
CA ALA A 44 21.26 2.91 -11.68
C ALA A 44 20.36 2.97 -12.92
N ALA A 45 20.57 2.06 -13.89
CA ALA A 45 19.76 1.97 -15.10
C ALA A 45 18.30 1.59 -14.79
N SER A 46 18.10 0.62 -13.90
CA SER A 46 16.75 0.14 -13.51
C SER A 46 15.96 1.23 -12.78
N VAL A 47 16.58 1.96 -11.85
CA VAL A 47 15.92 3.06 -11.14
C VAL A 47 15.54 4.17 -12.12
N THR A 48 16.46 4.60 -12.99
CA THR A 48 16.17 5.61 -14.00
C THR A 48 15.06 5.15 -14.93
N GLY A 49 15.16 3.94 -15.48
CA GLY A 49 14.14 3.39 -16.36
C GLY A 49 12.77 3.21 -15.71
N ALA A 50 12.73 2.90 -14.41
CA ALA A 50 11.47 2.84 -13.67
C ALA A 50 10.83 4.23 -13.50
N ILE A 51 11.62 5.25 -13.15
CA ILE A 51 11.14 6.64 -13.01
C ILE A 51 10.58 7.16 -14.34
N ASP A 52 11.23 6.84 -15.46
CA ASP A 52 10.83 7.32 -16.79
C ASP A 52 9.57 6.64 -17.32
N ARG A 53 9.29 5.39 -16.92
CA ARG A 53 8.20 4.58 -17.49
C ARG A 53 7.02 4.33 -16.57
N LEU A 54 7.22 4.36 -15.26
CA LEU A 54 6.16 4.07 -14.32
C LEU A 54 5.35 5.33 -14.00
N GLY A 55 4.06 5.22 -14.21
CA GLY A 55 3.05 6.14 -13.69
C GLY A 55 2.09 5.43 -12.75
N HIS A 56 0.92 6.00 -12.60
CA HIS A 56 -0.16 5.42 -11.83
C HIS A 56 -1.32 5.00 -12.73
N CYS A 57 -1.86 3.81 -12.48
CA CYS A 57 -3.08 3.33 -13.10
C CYS A 57 -4.21 4.35 -12.91
N VAL A 58 -4.84 4.79 -14.00
CA VAL A 58 -5.91 5.80 -13.97
C VAL A 58 -7.13 5.34 -13.16
N ARG A 59 -7.31 4.03 -12.99
CA ARG A 59 -8.44 3.44 -12.28
C ARG A 59 -8.15 3.22 -10.79
N CYS A 60 -7.03 2.54 -10.46
CA CYS A 60 -6.78 2.09 -9.09
C CYS A 60 -5.59 2.78 -8.40
N ARG A 61 -4.84 3.61 -9.10
CA ARG A 61 -3.64 4.32 -8.63
C ARG A 61 -2.43 3.41 -8.32
N MET A 62 -2.49 2.10 -8.58
CA MET A 62 -1.32 1.22 -8.53
C MET A 62 -0.29 1.63 -9.58
N PHE A 63 0.98 1.27 -9.42
CA PHE A 63 2.00 1.49 -10.45
C PHE A 63 1.63 0.80 -11.75
N ALA A 64 1.84 1.49 -12.87
CA ALA A 64 1.59 0.99 -14.22
C ALA A 64 2.52 1.64 -15.25
N GLU A 65 2.93 0.90 -16.28
CA GLU A 65 3.66 1.43 -17.45
C GLU A 65 2.72 2.01 -18.53
N GLY A 66 1.41 1.89 -18.33
CA GLY A 66 0.37 2.41 -19.24
C GLY A 66 -0.80 2.96 -18.45
N GLU A 67 -1.93 3.15 -19.12
CA GLU A 67 -3.14 3.67 -18.48
C GLU A 67 -3.67 2.75 -17.37
N LEU A 68 -3.64 1.42 -17.60
CA LEU A 68 -4.14 0.42 -16.66
C LEU A 68 -3.01 -0.51 -16.18
N CYS A 69 -3.01 -0.80 -14.87
CA CYS A 69 -2.17 -1.85 -14.32
C CYS A 69 -2.68 -3.25 -14.72
N PRO A 70 -1.85 -4.31 -14.58
CA PRO A 70 -2.24 -5.68 -14.94
C PRO A 70 -3.54 -6.15 -14.27
N THR A 71 -3.79 -5.75 -13.03
CA THR A 71 -5.00 -6.11 -12.28
C THR A 71 -6.24 -5.46 -12.90
N CYS A 72 -6.19 -4.15 -13.20
CA CYS A 72 -7.33 -3.43 -13.80
C CYS A 72 -7.58 -3.83 -15.26
N ALA A 73 -6.55 -4.22 -15.98
CA ALA A 73 -6.66 -4.72 -17.36
C ALA A 73 -7.23 -6.15 -17.43
N ASN A 74 -7.20 -6.91 -16.33
CA ASN A 74 -7.67 -8.29 -16.30
C ASN A 74 -9.20 -8.35 -16.27
N ALA A 75 -9.82 -8.81 -17.37
CA ALA A 75 -11.27 -8.98 -17.50
C ALA A 75 -11.86 -10.07 -16.57
N GLY A 76 -11.04 -10.96 -16.00
CA GLY A 76 -11.46 -11.99 -15.05
C GLY A 76 -11.66 -11.48 -13.62
N ARG A 77 -11.44 -10.18 -13.36
CA ARG A 77 -11.67 -9.57 -12.04
C ARG A 77 -13.13 -9.20 -11.85
N ASP A 78 -13.61 -9.42 -10.64
CA ASP A 78 -14.97 -8.98 -10.24
C ASP A 78 -14.96 -7.47 -9.93
N ARG A 79 -15.47 -6.69 -10.86
CA ARG A 79 -15.54 -5.23 -10.75
C ARG A 79 -16.60 -4.74 -9.76
N SER A 80 -17.49 -5.62 -9.33
CA SER A 80 -18.48 -5.29 -8.30
C SER A 80 -17.88 -5.22 -6.89
N LEU A 81 -16.68 -5.79 -6.68
CA LEU A 81 -15.95 -5.79 -5.42
C LEU A 81 -14.72 -4.88 -5.52
N LEU A 82 -14.67 -3.84 -4.69
CA LEU A 82 -13.56 -2.90 -4.62
C LEU A 82 -12.88 -2.95 -3.24
N CYS A 83 -11.62 -3.37 -3.19
CA CYS A 83 -10.81 -3.36 -1.98
C CYS A 83 -9.97 -2.08 -1.93
N VAL A 84 -10.17 -1.27 -0.89
CA VAL A 84 -9.43 -0.01 -0.67
C VAL A 84 -8.31 -0.24 0.33
N VAL A 85 -7.09 0.08 -0.07
CA VAL A 85 -5.85 -0.12 0.69
C VAL A 85 -5.04 1.17 0.79
N GLU A 86 -4.12 1.26 1.75
CA GLU A 86 -3.29 2.46 1.94
C GLU A 86 -2.11 2.52 0.96
N SER A 87 -1.52 1.36 0.61
CA SER A 87 -0.28 1.31 -0.15
C SER A 87 -0.27 0.24 -1.24
N PRO A 88 0.62 0.34 -2.25
CA PRO A 88 0.86 -0.74 -3.20
C PRO A 88 1.29 -2.07 -2.57
N ALA A 89 2.01 -2.01 -1.44
CA ALA A 89 2.45 -3.21 -0.72
C ALA A 89 1.26 -4.02 -0.16
N ASP A 90 0.19 -3.35 0.27
CA ASP A 90 -1.02 -4.00 0.76
C ASP A 90 -1.73 -4.77 -0.36
N VAL A 91 -1.74 -4.22 -1.59
CA VAL A 91 -2.26 -4.95 -2.77
C VAL A 91 -1.48 -6.24 -2.97
N VAL A 92 -0.16 -6.18 -2.92
CA VAL A 92 0.70 -7.36 -3.09
C VAL A 92 0.42 -8.40 -2.01
N ALA A 93 0.28 -7.98 -0.76
CA ALA A 93 -0.02 -8.88 0.36
C ALA A 93 -1.37 -9.58 0.20
N ILE A 94 -2.42 -8.84 -0.21
CA ILE A 94 -3.75 -9.42 -0.45
C ILE A 94 -3.72 -10.37 -1.66
N GLU A 95 -3.05 -10.01 -2.76
CA GLU A 95 -2.91 -10.89 -3.94
C GLU A 95 -2.19 -12.19 -3.60
N GLN A 96 -1.13 -12.12 -2.78
CA GLN A 96 -0.40 -13.32 -2.33
C GLN A 96 -1.27 -14.27 -1.48
N SER A 97 -2.30 -13.76 -0.80
CA SER A 97 -3.24 -14.61 -0.07
C SER A 97 -4.10 -15.50 -0.98
N GLY A 98 -4.24 -15.13 -2.26
CA GLY A 98 -5.00 -15.86 -3.29
C GLY A 98 -6.53 -15.89 -3.09
N GLY A 99 -7.03 -15.22 -2.03
CA GLY A 99 -8.45 -15.25 -1.64
C GLY A 99 -9.32 -14.16 -2.26
N PHE A 100 -8.73 -13.15 -2.90
CA PHE A 100 -9.49 -12.01 -3.42
C PHE A 100 -9.50 -11.96 -4.95
N ARG A 101 -10.68 -11.75 -5.54
CA ARG A 101 -10.87 -11.69 -7.00
C ARG A 101 -11.41 -10.34 -7.49
N GLY A 102 -11.63 -9.40 -6.60
CA GLY A 102 -12.10 -8.04 -6.91
C GLY A 102 -11.02 -7.11 -7.46
N CYS A 103 -11.37 -5.85 -7.58
CA CYS A 103 -10.48 -4.76 -7.96
C CYS A 103 -9.96 -4.03 -6.73
N TYR A 104 -8.96 -3.17 -6.92
CA TYR A 104 -8.36 -2.38 -5.84
C TYR A 104 -8.50 -0.89 -6.09
N PHE A 105 -8.37 -0.11 -5.02
CA PHE A 105 -8.07 1.30 -5.04
C PHE A 105 -7.00 1.60 -3.99
N VAL A 106 -5.91 2.25 -4.40
CA VAL A 106 -4.76 2.55 -3.54
C VAL A 106 -4.79 4.01 -3.16
N LEU A 107 -4.92 4.29 -1.87
CA LEU A 107 -4.98 5.66 -1.32
C LEU A 107 -3.64 6.39 -1.44
N MET A 108 -2.52 5.67 -1.47
CA MET A 108 -1.15 6.18 -1.36
C MET A 108 -0.89 6.89 -0.02
N GLY A 109 -1.56 6.44 1.05
CA GLY A 109 -1.47 6.99 2.39
C GLY A 109 -2.77 6.79 3.17
N HIS A 110 -2.92 7.56 4.22
CA HIS A 110 -4.11 7.62 5.07
C HIS A 110 -4.36 9.06 5.52
N LEU A 111 -5.52 9.34 6.07
CA LEU A 111 -5.82 10.65 6.67
C LEU A 111 -4.94 10.84 7.92
N SER A 112 -4.20 11.93 7.97
CA SER A 112 -3.38 12.31 9.11
C SER A 112 -3.41 13.83 9.30
N PRO A 113 -4.28 14.34 10.19
CA PRO A 113 -4.33 15.76 10.51
C PRO A 113 -3.00 16.29 11.04
N LEU A 114 -2.25 15.45 11.77
CA LEU A 114 -0.94 15.82 12.34
C LEU A 114 0.12 16.04 11.25
N ASP A 115 0.07 15.25 10.16
CA ASP A 115 0.99 15.37 9.02
C ASP A 115 0.41 16.25 7.90
N GLY A 116 -0.77 16.84 8.10
CA GLY A 116 -1.46 17.66 7.10
C GLY A 116 -1.99 16.89 5.89
N ILE A 117 -2.19 15.56 6.03
CA ILE A 117 -2.69 14.70 4.96
C ILE A 117 -4.21 14.66 5.03
N GLY A 118 -4.86 15.35 4.09
CA GLY A 118 -6.31 15.40 3.95
C GLY A 118 -6.85 14.51 2.83
N PRO A 119 -8.16 14.61 2.55
CA PRO A 119 -8.83 13.80 1.54
C PRO A 119 -8.24 13.94 0.12
N GLU A 120 -7.76 15.13 -0.24
CA GLU A 120 -7.18 15.39 -1.56
C GLU A 120 -5.91 14.57 -1.80
N GLN A 121 -5.03 14.49 -0.80
CA GLN A 121 -3.75 13.79 -0.88
C GLN A 121 -3.92 12.28 -1.01
N ILE A 122 -4.94 11.70 -0.39
CA ILE A 122 -5.27 10.27 -0.51
C ILE A 122 -6.14 9.93 -1.74
N GLY A 123 -6.43 10.93 -2.59
CA GLY A 123 -7.07 10.72 -3.90
C GLY A 123 -8.57 10.46 -3.85
N ILE A 124 -9.28 11.09 -2.93
CA ILE A 124 -10.74 10.91 -2.77
C ILE A 124 -11.50 11.26 -4.04
N GLU A 125 -11.10 12.30 -4.76
CA GLU A 125 -11.74 12.66 -6.05
C GLU A 125 -11.67 11.52 -7.08
N ALA A 126 -10.52 10.85 -7.19
CA ALA A 126 -10.37 9.70 -8.09
C ALA A 126 -11.20 8.49 -7.61
N PHE A 127 -11.27 8.28 -6.29
CA PHE A 127 -12.13 7.26 -5.70
C PHE A 127 -13.61 7.51 -6.01
N GLU A 128 -14.09 8.74 -5.85
CA GLU A 128 -15.46 9.11 -6.14
C GLU A 128 -15.81 8.96 -7.62
N ARG A 129 -14.88 9.30 -8.52
CA ARG A 129 -15.04 9.05 -9.97
C ARG A 129 -15.20 7.56 -10.27
N LEU A 130 -14.35 6.72 -9.65
CA LEU A 130 -14.45 5.26 -9.82
C LEU A 130 -15.79 4.71 -9.35
N LEU A 131 -16.31 5.16 -8.21
CA LEU A 131 -17.62 4.75 -7.71
C LEU A 131 -18.77 5.22 -8.63
N ALA A 132 -18.61 6.37 -9.28
CA ALA A 132 -19.62 6.93 -10.20
C ALA A 132 -19.73 6.12 -11.52
N GLU A 133 -18.76 5.27 -11.86
CA GLU A 133 -18.87 4.34 -13.00
C GLU A 133 -20.00 3.32 -12.84
N GLY A 134 -20.49 3.08 -11.61
CA GLY A 134 -21.67 2.26 -11.32
C GLY A 134 -21.43 0.74 -11.35
N GLU A 135 -20.20 0.28 -11.52
CA GLU A 135 -19.84 -1.15 -11.51
C GLU A 135 -19.73 -1.70 -10.08
N VAL A 136 -19.26 -0.87 -9.12
CA VAL A 136 -19.01 -1.27 -7.73
C VAL A 136 -20.33 -1.43 -6.96
N ARG A 137 -20.45 -2.54 -6.23
CA ARG A 137 -21.57 -2.83 -5.31
C ARG A 137 -21.13 -2.89 -3.86
N GLU A 138 -19.90 -3.36 -3.62
CA GLU A 138 -19.31 -3.42 -2.29
C GLU A 138 -17.90 -2.84 -2.29
N VAL A 139 -17.63 -2.00 -1.30
CA VAL A 139 -16.32 -1.46 -0.99
C VAL A 139 -15.82 -2.10 0.29
N ILE A 140 -14.71 -2.83 0.20
CA ILE A 140 -14.03 -3.47 1.33
C ILE A 140 -12.91 -2.52 1.78
N LEU A 141 -13.05 -1.98 2.98
CA LEU A 141 -12.07 -1.07 3.56
C LEU A 141 -10.97 -1.89 4.25
N ALA A 142 -9.81 -1.95 3.63
CA ALA A 142 -8.64 -2.72 4.05
C ALA A 142 -7.46 -1.80 4.43
N THR A 143 -7.76 -0.65 5.06
CA THR A 143 -6.75 0.21 5.68
C THR A 143 -6.16 -0.48 6.93
N ASN A 144 -4.95 -0.08 7.32
CA ASN A 144 -4.28 -0.65 8.47
C ASN A 144 -5.08 -0.45 9.77
N PRO A 145 -4.97 -1.35 10.76
CA PRO A 145 -5.63 -1.23 12.06
C PRO A 145 -4.89 -0.26 13.00
N THR A 146 -4.56 0.92 12.49
CA THR A 146 -4.00 2.07 13.22
C THR A 146 -5.08 3.10 13.48
N VAL A 147 -4.84 4.07 14.35
CA VAL A 147 -5.79 5.15 14.63
C VAL A 147 -6.13 5.91 13.33
N GLU A 148 -5.11 6.22 12.54
CA GLU A 148 -5.25 6.92 11.25
C GLU A 148 -5.97 6.05 10.21
N GLY A 149 -5.64 4.76 10.15
CA GLY A 149 -6.30 3.81 9.25
C GLY A 149 -7.77 3.58 9.60
N GLU A 150 -8.14 3.54 10.89
CA GLU A 150 -9.53 3.47 11.34
C GLU A 150 -10.30 4.77 11.04
N ALA A 151 -9.69 5.94 11.27
CA ALA A 151 -10.29 7.22 10.90
C ALA A 151 -10.52 7.32 9.39
N THR A 152 -9.56 6.84 8.60
CA THR A 152 -9.67 6.77 7.13
C THR A 152 -10.78 5.83 6.70
N ALA A 153 -10.87 4.64 7.31
CA ALA A 153 -11.95 3.69 7.03
C ALA A 153 -13.33 4.26 7.36
N HIS A 154 -13.44 4.95 8.49
CA HIS A 154 -14.70 5.58 8.90
C HIS A 154 -15.14 6.65 7.89
N PHE A 155 -14.24 7.56 7.51
CA PHE A 155 -14.48 8.59 6.52
C PHE A 155 -14.94 8.01 5.17
N LEU A 156 -14.21 6.99 4.67
CA LEU A 156 -14.56 6.31 3.41
C LEU A 156 -15.88 5.55 3.52
N GLY A 157 -16.14 4.91 4.66
CA GLY A 157 -17.40 4.19 4.92
C GLY A 157 -18.62 5.09 4.85
N GLU A 158 -18.54 6.30 5.42
CA GLU A 158 -19.62 7.30 5.30
C GLU A 158 -19.83 7.74 3.84
N LEU A 159 -18.73 7.96 3.10
CA LEU A 159 -18.80 8.37 1.70
C LEU A 159 -19.47 7.30 0.83
N VAL A 160 -19.08 6.03 1.01
CA VAL A 160 -19.63 4.86 0.31
C VAL A 160 -21.10 4.66 0.64
N THR A 161 -21.47 4.73 1.92
CA THR A 161 -22.83 4.54 2.40
C THR A 161 -23.78 5.63 1.90
N ARG A 162 -23.31 6.90 1.86
CA ARG A 162 -24.07 8.02 1.29
C ARG A 162 -24.40 7.83 -0.19
N ARG A 163 -23.63 7.01 -0.92
CA ARG A 163 -23.90 6.61 -2.32
C ARG A 163 -24.81 5.38 -2.46
N GLY A 164 -25.29 4.82 -1.35
CA GLY A 164 -26.12 3.62 -1.34
C GLY A 164 -25.37 2.33 -1.62
N LEU A 165 -24.03 2.35 -1.55
CA LEU A 165 -23.18 1.18 -1.73
C LEU A 165 -22.92 0.49 -0.40
N ARG A 166 -22.60 -0.81 -0.44
CA ARG A 166 -22.20 -1.56 0.74
C ARG A 166 -20.75 -1.22 1.11
N ALA A 167 -20.53 -0.82 2.35
CA ALA A 167 -19.20 -0.70 2.94
C ALA A 167 -18.97 -1.86 3.91
N SER A 168 -17.85 -2.54 3.80
CA SER A 168 -17.40 -3.58 4.71
C SER A 168 -15.96 -3.33 5.14
N ARG A 169 -15.56 -3.90 6.27
CA ARG A 169 -14.21 -3.84 6.84
C ARG A 169 -13.61 -5.23 6.83
N ILE A 170 -12.30 -5.34 6.56
CA ILE A 170 -11.61 -6.62 6.81
C ILE A 170 -11.76 -7.00 8.28
N ALA A 171 -11.98 -8.28 8.55
CA ALA A 171 -12.16 -8.77 9.91
C ALA A 171 -10.86 -8.62 10.72
N HIS A 172 -11.00 -8.18 11.98
CA HIS A 172 -9.94 -8.28 12.97
C HIS A 172 -10.04 -9.64 13.64
N GLY A 173 -8.94 -10.33 13.84
CA GLY A 173 -8.99 -11.67 14.41
C GLY A 173 -7.66 -12.16 14.95
N VAL A 174 -7.74 -13.23 15.72
CA VAL A 174 -6.59 -14.00 16.20
C VAL A 174 -5.93 -14.69 15.00
N PRO A 175 -4.59 -14.63 14.85
CA PRO A 175 -3.92 -15.31 13.76
C PRO A 175 -4.12 -16.83 13.82
N VAL A 176 -4.41 -17.42 12.67
CA VAL A 176 -4.60 -18.88 12.56
C VAL A 176 -3.28 -19.59 12.85
N GLY A 177 -3.33 -20.62 13.73
CA GLY A 177 -2.14 -21.40 14.15
C GLY A 177 -1.37 -20.80 15.33
N GLY A 178 -1.83 -19.65 15.89
CA GLY A 178 -1.29 -19.09 17.12
C GLY A 178 -2.03 -19.57 18.36
N GLU A 179 -1.36 -19.57 19.51
CA GLU A 179 -1.95 -19.81 20.81
C GLU A 179 -2.44 -18.51 21.45
N LEU A 180 -3.62 -18.51 22.09
CA LEU A 180 -4.24 -17.29 22.64
C LEU A 180 -3.38 -16.57 23.66
N GLU A 181 -2.55 -17.30 24.39
CA GLU A 181 -1.68 -16.71 25.44
C GLU A 181 -0.59 -15.77 24.87
N TYR A 182 -0.24 -15.91 23.57
CA TYR A 182 0.75 -15.04 22.89
C TYR A 182 0.12 -13.88 22.11
N VAL A 183 -1.22 -13.79 22.10
CA VAL A 183 -1.93 -12.70 21.41
C VAL A 183 -2.08 -11.52 22.38
N ASP A 184 -1.77 -10.32 21.89
CA ASP A 184 -1.93 -9.12 22.68
C ASP A 184 -3.40 -8.86 23.07
N GLY A 185 -3.59 -8.18 24.20
CA GLY A 185 -4.93 -7.96 24.77
C GLY A 185 -5.85 -7.12 23.87
N GLY A 186 -5.29 -6.21 23.05
CA GLY A 186 -6.06 -5.40 22.11
C GLY A 186 -6.66 -6.26 21.00
N THR A 187 -5.83 -7.11 20.37
CA THR A 187 -6.27 -8.06 19.36
C THR A 187 -7.34 -9.02 19.91
N LEU A 188 -7.16 -9.53 21.14
CA LEU A 188 -8.18 -10.38 21.78
C LEU A 188 -9.50 -9.65 22.03
N ALA A 189 -9.45 -8.40 22.49
CA ALA A 189 -10.64 -7.58 22.72
C ALA A 189 -11.41 -7.34 21.41
N HIS A 190 -10.71 -7.01 20.32
CA HIS A 190 -11.33 -6.86 19.00
C HIS A 190 -11.91 -8.16 18.46
N ALA A 191 -11.21 -9.28 18.62
CA ALA A 191 -11.70 -10.60 18.20
C ALA A 191 -12.97 -11.01 18.97
N LEU A 192 -13.03 -10.75 20.26
CA LEU A 192 -14.19 -11.01 21.10
C LEU A 192 -15.39 -10.11 20.74
N ALA A 193 -15.13 -8.83 20.44
CA ALA A 193 -16.18 -7.91 19.99
C ALA A 193 -16.76 -8.33 18.62
N GLY A 194 -15.91 -8.77 17.70
CA GLY A 194 -16.27 -9.22 16.36
C GLY A 194 -16.65 -10.70 16.25
N ARG A 195 -16.84 -11.42 17.39
CA ARG A 195 -17.15 -12.85 17.40
C ARG A 195 -18.36 -13.21 16.56
N GLN A 196 -18.27 -14.31 15.84
CA GLN A 196 -19.37 -14.85 15.02
C GLN A 196 -19.99 -16.08 15.68
N ALA A 197 -21.28 -16.31 15.41
CA ALA A 197 -21.97 -17.52 15.86
C ALA A 197 -21.40 -18.75 15.11
N VAL A 198 -21.20 -19.83 15.83
CA VAL A 198 -20.87 -21.12 15.24
C VAL A 198 -22.16 -21.74 14.73
N THR A 199 -22.26 -22.00 13.43
CA THR A 199 -23.40 -22.66 12.76
C THR A 199 -23.09 -24.12 12.56
#